data_cbd5724ff622a612c500c7ba8d69dfb3
#
_entry.id   cbd5724ff622a612c500c7ba8d69dfb3
#
_cell.length_a   1.000
_cell.length_b   1.000
_cell.length_c   1.000
_cell.angle_alpha   90.00
_cell.angle_beta   90.00
_cell.angle_gamma   90.00
#
_symmetry.space_group_name_H-M   'P 1'
#
loop_
_entity.id
_entity.type
_entity.pdbx_description
1 polymer ?
#
loop_
_entity_poly.entity_id
_entity_poly.type
_entity_poly.pdbx_seq_one_letter_code
_entity_poly.pdbx_strand_id
1 'polypeptide(L)'
;MFNKLAKGSIVALFAIALLLPQASNAENVEVPVKKITEMLYPSVLVDLGEGAGSGTIIFSGERTHKSWKEDKVWTLVLTNHHVIQTAINIDEVFDPKQGKNIQKETRRPVHVRLWDYNDFSTAVGTTGRVARILAWDKDRDLALLRLDDKERKIKNVAKLWPEDVGGPYLFQTTWAVGSGMGNPPYPTQGLLSGISGKDRKGRALYLSSSPIIFGNSGGSLWAFSKKRDRYEMIGVPSMVGAYGWGTVVPHIAWSRPISEIRSFLRENDFGFVLGDVDVPKKDPDEKEGEDKEK
;
A
#
# COMPACT_ATOMS: atom_id res chain seq x y z
N MET A 1 -93.84 18.15 34.16
CA MET A 1 -92.83 17.30 34.86
C MET A 1 -92.37 16.29 33.87
N PHE A 2 -91.08 16.02 33.88
CA PHE A 2 -90.25 15.14 33.05
C PHE A 2 -89.55 15.81 31.85
N ASN A 3 -88.38 16.26 32.12
CA ASN A 3 -87.29 16.60 31.20
C ASN A 3 -86.80 15.37 30.42
N LYS A 4 -86.79 15.43 29.10
CA LYS A 4 -86.08 14.48 28.25
C LYS A 4 -84.79 15.10 27.79
N LEU A 5 -83.67 14.57 28.34
CA LEU A 5 -82.36 14.83 27.90
C LEU A 5 -82.11 14.17 26.52
N ALA A 6 -81.83 14.99 25.53
CA ALA A 6 -81.32 14.53 24.23
C ALA A 6 -79.84 14.12 24.33
N LYS A 7 -79.60 12.87 24.06
CA LYS A 7 -78.17 12.34 23.88
C LYS A 7 -77.72 12.67 22.46
N GLY A 8 -76.86 13.67 22.35
CA GLY A 8 -76.12 13.89 21.10
C GLY A 8 -74.95 12.91 20.97
N SER A 9 -74.95 12.06 19.94
CA SER A 9 -73.85 11.19 19.56
C SER A 9 -72.80 12.00 18.77
N ILE A 10 -71.63 12.20 19.34
CA ILE A 10 -70.50 12.76 18.64
C ILE A 10 -69.84 11.60 17.85
N VAL A 11 -70.04 11.67 16.52
CA VAL A 11 -69.27 10.81 15.58
C VAL A 11 -67.91 11.43 15.37
N ALA A 12 -66.90 10.83 16.00
CA ALA A 12 -65.54 11.19 15.73
C ALA A 12 -65.08 10.60 14.39
N LEU A 13 -64.93 11.43 13.37
CA LEU A 13 -64.30 11.07 12.12
C LEU A 13 -62.78 10.93 12.35
N PHE A 14 -62.33 9.70 12.42
CA PHE A 14 -60.87 9.41 12.30
C PHE A 14 -60.48 9.57 10.84
N ALA A 15 -59.80 10.69 10.52
CA ALA A 15 -59.08 10.82 9.26
C ALA A 15 -57.83 9.91 9.30
N ILE A 16 -57.88 8.76 8.65
CA ILE A 16 -56.72 7.93 8.38
C ILE A 16 -55.92 8.66 7.31
N ALA A 17 -54.91 9.41 7.74
CA ALA A 17 -53.88 9.90 6.84
C ALA A 17 -53.10 8.70 6.31
N LEU A 18 -53.39 8.31 5.06
CA LEU A 18 -52.55 7.38 4.30
C LEU A 18 -51.17 8.06 4.17
N LEU A 19 -50.24 7.66 5.04
CA LEU A 19 -48.81 7.90 4.86
C LEU A 19 -48.39 7.08 3.62
N LEU A 20 -48.51 7.70 2.45
CA LEU A 20 -47.77 7.21 1.27
C LEU A 20 -46.29 7.19 1.65
N PRO A 21 -45.58 6.09 1.44
CA PRO A 21 -44.14 6.11 1.63
C PRO A 21 -43.62 7.23 0.71
N GLN A 22 -43.03 8.27 1.31
CA GLN A 22 -42.23 9.20 0.54
C GLN A 22 -41.18 8.34 -0.18
N ALA A 23 -41.22 8.37 -1.52
CA ALA A 23 -40.13 7.85 -2.30
C ALA A 23 -38.85 8.48 -1.71
N SER A 24 -38.05 7.68 -1.03
CA SER A 24 -36.74 8.12 -0.59
C SER A 24 -36.07 8.59 -1.87
N ASN A 25 -35.79 9.90 -1.96
CA ASN A 25 -34.82 10.38 -2.93
C ASN A 25 -33.60 9.56 -2.64
N ALA A 26 -33.33 8.52 -3.45
CA ALA A 26 -32.06 7.85 -3.45
C ALA A 26 -31.05 8.98 -3.73
N GLU A 27 -30.44 9.52 -2.69
CA GLU A 27 -29.29 10.40 -2.85
C GLU A 27 -28.41 9.70 -3.87
N ASN A 28 -28.13 10.37 -4.98
CA ASN A 28 -27.15 9.90 -5.94
C ASN A 28 -25.84 9.83 -5.17
N VAL A 29 -25.53 8.65 -4.61
CA VAL A 29 -24.29 8.41 -3.90
C VAL A 29 -23.19 8.56 -4.95
N GLU A 30 -22.52 9.69 -4.94
CA GLU A 30 -21.40 9.93 -5.83
C GLU A 30 -20.32 8.92 -5.52
N VAL A 31 -20.08 8.00 -6.47
CA VAL A 31 -19.02 6.98 -6.33
C VAL A 31 -17.68 7.69 -6.19
N PRO A 32 -16.92 7.45 -5.13
CA PRO A 32 -15.65 8.14 -4.90
C PRO A 32 -14.54 7.63 -5.83
N VAL A 33 -14.74 7.76 -7.14
CA VAL A 33 -13.90 7.22 -8.22
C VAL A 33 -12.42 7.56 -7.99
N LYS A 34 -12.11 8.78 -7.56
CA LYS A 34 -10.76 9.22 -7.28
C LYS A 34 -10.09 8.39 -6.17
N LYS A 35 -10.80 8.14 -5.07
CA LYS A 35 -10.28 7.28 -3.98
C LYS A 35 -10.03 5.86 -4.45
N ILE A 36 -10.95 5.33 -5.25
CA ILE A 36 -10.87 3.97 -5.78
C ILE A 36 -9.67 3.83 -6.71
N THR A 37 -9.55 4.71 -7.70
CA THR A 37 -8.50 4.62 -8.71
C THR A 37 -7.10 4.94 -8.17
N GLU A 38 -6.99 5.86 -7.21
CA GLU A 38 -5.70 6.30 -6.66
C GLU A 38 -5.21 5.44 -5.51
N MET A 39 -6.11 4.87 -4.68
CA MET A 39 -5.72 4.14 -3.47
C MET A 39 -6.02 2.63 -3.53
N LEU A 40 -7.21 2.24 -4.06
CA LEU A 40 -7.62 0.83 -4.05
C LEU A 40 -6.96 0.04 -5.18
N TYR A 41 -7.01 0.53 -6.41
CA TYR A 41 -6.51 -0.20 -7.59
C TYR A 41 -5.00 -0.47 -7.59
N PRO A 42 -4.12 0.37 -7.01
CA PRO A 42 -2.71 0.03 -6.87
C PRO A 42 -2.42 -1.04 -5.82
N SER A 43 -3.40 -1.43 -4.99
CA SER A 43 -3.21 -2.37 -3.88
C SER A 43 -3.24 -3.82 -4.37
N VAL A 44 -2.30 -4.61 -3.89
CA VAL A 44 -2.14 -6.02 -4.25
C VAL A 44 -1.97 -6.89 -3.00
N LEU A 45 -2.25 -8.18 -3.13
CA LEU A 45 -1.91 -9.19 -2.13
C LEU A 45 -0.54 -9.78 -2.49
N VAL A 46 0.35 -9.86 -1.51
CA VAL A 46 1.65 -10.57 -1.60
C VAL A 46 1.53 -11.87 -0.86
N ASP A 47 1.67 -13.00 -1.58
CA ASP A 47 1.40 -14.34 -1.10
C ASP A 47 2.65 -15.23 -1.21
N LEU A 48 3.03 -15.84 -0.11
CA LEU A 48 4.16 -16.78 -0.02
C LEU A 48 3.72 -18.22 0.22
N GLY A 49 2.38 -18.48 0.28
CA GLY A 49 1.84 -19.78 0.60
C GLY A 49 1.75 -20.07 2.11
N GLU A 50 2.78 -19.71 2.86
CA GLU A 50 2.85 -19.87 4.33
C GLU A 50 2.30 -18.66 5.08
N GLY A 51 2.08 -17.54 4.38
CA GLY A 51 1.56 -16.29 4.89
C GLY A 51 1.34 -15.31 3.76
N ALA A 52 0.52 -14.31 4.04
CA ALA A 52 0.22 -13.27 3.08
C ALA A 52 0.27 -11.89 3.74
N GLY A 53 0.61 -10.90 2.94
CA GLY A 53 0.56 -9.49 3.30
C GLY A 53 0.05 -8.67 2.12
N SER A 54 0.21 -7.40 2.22
CA SER A 54 -0.18 -6.44 1.19
C SER A 54 1.03 -5.93 0.42
N GLY A 55 0.77 -5.34 -0.73
CA GLY A 55 1.72 -4.58 -1.51
C GLY A 55 1.04 -3.42 -2.20
N THR A 56 1.84 -2.50 -2.71
CA THR A 56 1.34 -1.35 -3.46
C THR A 56 2.17 -1.15 -4.71
N ILE A 57 1.51 -1.08 -5.87
CA ILE A 57 2.17 -0.79 -7.15
C ILE A 57 2.57 0.68 -7.15
N ILE A 58 3.89 0.96 -7.12
CA ILE A 58 4.45 2.31 -7.08
C ILE A 58 5.03 2.78 -8.41
N PHE A 59 5.19 1.87 -9.36
CA PHE A 59 5.67 2.18 -10.70
C PHE A 59 5.17 1.15 -11.71
N SER A 60 4.80 1.58 -12.91
CA SER A 60 4.62 0.72 -14.08
C SER A 60 4.92 1.52 -15.35
N GLY A 61 6.00 1.17 -16.04
CA GLY A 61 6.46 1.90 -17.21
C GLY A 61 7.62 1.22 -17.91
N GLU A 62 7.96 1.75 -19.07
CA GLU A 62 9.10 1.30 -19.85
C GLU A 62 10.41 1.74 -19.19
N ARG A 63 11.39 0.85 -19.23
CA ARG A 63 12.73 1.09 -18.76
C ARG A 63 13.73 0.58 -19.78
N THR A 64 14.63 1.46 -20.19
CA THR A 64 15.78 1.12 -21.02
C THR A 64 16.98 0.85 -20.14
N HIS A 65 17.70 -0.19 -20.41
CA HIS A 65 19.00 -0.46 -19.79
C HIS A 65 20.03 -0.75 -20.89
N LYS A 66 21.25 -0.23 -20.74
CA LYS A 66 22.30 -0.34 -21.78
C LYS A 66 22.60 -1.78 -22.22
N SER A 67 22.44 -2.75 -21.32
CA SER A 67 22.65 -4.19 -21.61
C SER A 67 21.43 -4.88 -22.21
N TRP A 68 20.29 -4.22 -22.38
CA TRP A 68 19.09 -4.81 -22.94
C TRP A 68 18.99 -4.49 -24.42
N LYS A 69 18.56 -5.48 -25.18
CA LYS A 69 18.30 -5.30 -26.63
C LYS A 69 17.02 -4.49 -26.90
N GLU A 70 16.09 -4.49 -25.93
CA GLU A 70 14.78 -3.85 -26.04
C GLU A 70 14.38 -3.24 -24.72
N ASP A 71 13.57 -2.18 -24.77
CA ASP A 71 12.92 -1.61 -23.61
C ASP A 71 11.96 -2.62 -22.99
N LYS A 72 11.93 -2.69 -21.67
CA LYS A 72 11.04 -3.61 -20.95
C LYS A 72 10.11 -2.86 -20.02
N VAL A 73 8.87 -3.29 -19.98
CA VAL A 73 7.93 -2.80 -18.96
C VAL A 73 8.33 -3.34 -17.60
N TRP A 74 8.53 -2.43 -16.68
CA TRP A 74 8.75 -2.73 -15.27
C TRP A 74 7.53 -2.35 -14.47
N THR A 75 7.03 -3.25 -13.67
CA THR A 75 6.01 -2.97 -12.65
C THR A 75 6.60 -3.29 -11.28
N LEU A 76 6.69 -2.26 -10.44
CA LEU A 76 7.30 -2.33 -9.13
C LEU A 76 6.24 -2.29 -8.04
N VAL A 77 6.35 -3.22 -7.08
CA VAL A 77 5.48 -3.34 -5.91
C VAL A 77 6.31 -3.10 -4.66
N LEU A 78 5.91 -2.13 -3.86
CA LEU A 78 6.47 -1.89 -2.53
C LEU A 78 5.71 -2.71 -1.50
N THR A 79 6.43 -3.35 -0.58
CA THR A 79 5.87 -4.13 0.53
C THR A 79 6.80 -4.07 1.75
N ASN A 80 6.47 -4.77 2.83
CA ASN A 80 7.39 -4.93 3.97
C ASN A 80 8.36 -6.09 3.76
N HIS A 81 9.55 -5.97 4.37
CA HIS A 81 10.54 -7.06 4.41
C HIS A 81 9.97 -8.30 5.11
N HIS A 82 9.32 -8.13 6.28
CA HIS A 82 8.79 -9.27 7.03
C HIS A 82 7.71 -10.06 6.26
N VAL A 83 7.03 -9.44 5.30
CA VAL A 83 6.07 -10.12 4.42
C VAL A 83 6.76 -11.12 3.50
N ILE A 84 8.01 -10.81 3.06
CA ILE A 84 8.74 -11.63 2.08
C ILE A 84 9.98 -12.32 2.67
N GLN A 85 10.22 -12.20 3.96
CA GLN A 85 11.46 -12.67 4.59
C GLN A 85 11.72 -14.17 4.41
N THR A 86 10.68 -15.00 4.39
CA THR A 86 10.81 -16.46 4.18
C THR A 86 11.23 -16.82 2.75
N ALA A 87 11.10 -15.89 1.81
CA ALA A 87 11.58 -16.06 0.44
C ALA A 87 13.06 -15.70 0.28
N ILE A 88 13.72 -15.18 1.33
CA ILE A 88 15.13 -14.82 1.34
C ILE A 88 15.87 -15.82 2.22
N ASN A 89 16.90 -16.48 1.66
CA ASN A 89 17.80 -17.35 2.41
C ASN A 89 19.22 -16.84 2.31
N ILE A 90 19.93 -16.77 3.45
CA ILE A 90 21.32 -16.32 3.54
C ILE A 90 22.13 -17.44 4.16
N ASP A 91 22.90 -18.13 3.32
CA ASP A 91 23.75 -19.24 3.72
C ASP A 91 25.21 -18.80 3.81
N GLU A 92 25.93 -19.34 4.77
CA GLU A 92 27.37 -19.23 4.82
C GLU A 92 28.00 -20.33 3.97
N VAL A 93 28.70 -19.94 2.89
CA VAL A 93 29.29 -20.85 1.91
C VAL A 93 30.78 -20.57 1.81
N PHE A 94 31.62 -21.63 1.81
CA PHE A 94 33.05 -21.46 1.58
C PHE A 94 33.32 -21.07 0.13
N ASP A 95 34.00 -19.93 -0.09
CA ASP A 95 34.46 -19.49 -1.39
C ASP A 95 35.92 -19.92 -1.62
N PRO A 96 36.21 -20.93 -2.49
CA PRO A 96 37.54 -21.38 -2.77
C PRO A 96 38.46 -20.31 -3.38
N LYS A 97 37.92 -19.32 -4.07
CA LYS A 97 38.66 -18.23 -4.69
C LYS A 97 39.18 -17.23 -3.66
N GLN A 98 38.41 -17.00 -2.59
CA GLN A 98 38.78 -16.08 -1.51
C GLN A 98 39.37 -16.80 -0.28
N GLY A 99 39.31 -18.13 -0.23
CA GLY A 99 39.79 -18.93 0.89
C GLY A 99 39.09 -18.69 2.22
N LYS A 100 37.84 -18.17 2.18
CA LYS A 100 37.02 -17.81 3.36
C LYS A 100 35.55 -18.10 3.14
N ASN A 101 34.80 -18.16 4.24
CA ASN A 101 33.36 -18.23 4.19
C ASN A 101 32.78 -16.87 3.78
N ILE A 102 31.83 -16.89 2.85
CA ILE A 102 31.06 -15.74 2.40
C ILE A 102 29.58 -16.00 2.64
N GLN A 103 28.82 -14.94 2.88
CA GLN A 103 27.37 -15.03 2.92
C GLN A 103 26.83 -15.02 1.48
N LYS A 104 26.09 -16.07 1.13
CA LYS A 104 25.42 -16.21 -0.16
C LYS A 104 23.92 -16.05 0.03
N GLU A 105 23.39 -14.99 -0.55
CA GLU A 105 21.96 -14.75 -0.57
C GLU A 105 21.29 -15.44 -1.76
N THR A 106 20.17 -16.11 -1.49
CA THR A 106 19.30 -16.68 -2.52
C THR A 106 17.87 -16.18 -2.29
N ARG A 107 17.15 -15.89 -3.38
CA ARG A 107 15.80 -15.35 -3.35
C ARG A 107 14.84 -16.25 -4.11
N ARG A 108 13.78 -16.70 -3.47
CA ARG A 108 12.68 -17.39 -4.15
C ARG A 108 11.72 -16.37 -4.77
N PRO A 109 11.08 -16.71 -5.89
CA PRO A 109 9.99 -15.89 -6.42
C PRO A 109 8.85 -15.74 -5.41
N VAL A 110 8.16 -14.61 -5.48
CA VAL A 110 7.00 -14.26 -4.65
C VAL A 110 5.77 -14.21 -5.54
N HIS A 111 4.62 -14.66 -5.06
CA HIS A 111 3.37 -14.54 -5.78
C HIS A 111 2.68 -13.23 -5.39
N VAL A 112 2.24 -12.49 -6.40
CA VAL A 112 1.48 -11.25 -6.25
C VAL A 112 0.13 -11.42 -6.93
N ARG A 113 -0.96 -11.15 -6.21
CA ARG A 113 -2.32 -11.20 -6.76
C ARG A 113 -2.82 -9.78 -6.97
N LEU A 114 -3.12 -9.47 -8.22
CA LEU A 114 -3.80 -8.25 -8.63
C LEU A 114 -5.29 -8.52 -8.61
N TRP A 115 -6.07 -7.58 -8.07
CA TRP A 115 -7.50 -7.72 -7.95
C TRP A 115 -8.22 -7.16 -9.18
N ASP A 116 -9.22 -7.89 -9.64
CA ASP A 116 -10.14 -7.48 -10.70
C ASP A 116 -11.43 -6.95 -10.04
N TYR A 117 -11.88 -5.79 -10.49
CA TYR A 117 -13.03 -5.10 -9.90
C TYR A 117 -14.14 -4.92 -10.91
N ASN A 118 -15.38 -5.14 -10.47
CA ASN A 118 -16.60 -4.74 -11.15
C ASN A 118 -17.23 -3.56 -10.41
N ASP A 119 -18.09 -2.80 -11.08
CA ASP A 119 -18.82 -1.66 -10.50
C ASP A 119 -17.93 -0.78 -9.60
N PHE A 120 -16.75 -0.43 -10.11
CA PHE A 120 -15.67 0.34 -9.48
C PHE A 120 -14.97 -0.37 -8.30
N SER A 121 -15.66 -0.98 -7.36
CA SER A 121 -15.03 -1.44 -6.11
C SER A 121 -15.41 -2.85 -5.67
N THR A 122 -16.27 -3.55 -6.41
CA THR A 122 -16.62 -4.93 -6.10
C THR A 122 -15.54 -5.86 -6.63
N ALA A 123 -14.78 -6.49 -5.74
CA ALA A 123 -13.77 -7.48 -6.12
C ALA A 123 -14.46 -8.73 -6.67
N VAL A 124 -14.14 -9.11 -7.91
CA VAL A 124 -14.76 -10.25 -8.62
C VAL A 124 -13.77 -11.37 -8.92
N GLY A 125 -12.48 -11.13 -8.79
CA GLY A 125 -11.45 -12.11 -9.05
C GLY A 125 -10.04 -11.58 -8.80
N THR A 126 -9.05 -12.43 -9.05
CA THR A 126 -7.64 -12.07 -8.97
C THR A 126 -6.86 -12.62 -10.16
N THR A 127 -5.86 -11.85 -10.57
CA THR A 127 -4.87 -12.30 -11.55
C THR A 127 -3.53 -12.48 -10.84
N GLY A 128 -3.07 -13.73 -10.74
CA GLY A 128 -1.77 -14.06 -10.14
C GLY A 128 -0.59 -13.67 -11.05
N ARG A 129 0.46 -13.15 -10.45
CA ARG A 129 1.74 -12.85 -11.11
C ARG A 129 2.89 -13.36 -10.26
N VAL A 130 3.98 -13.75 -10.91
CA VAL A 130 5.25 -14.03 -10.26
C VAL A 130 6.02 -12.72 -10.14
N ALA A 131 6.65 -12.51 -9.01
CA ALA A 131 7.48 -11.35 -8.75
C ALA A 131 8.86 -11.76 -8.25
N ARG A 132 9.87 -10.98 -8.58
CA ARG A 132 11.25 -11.11 -8.07
C ARG A 132 11.53 -10.04 -7.05
N ILE A 133 12.21 -10.41 -5.98
CA ILE A 133 12.69 -9.46 -4.98
C ILE A 133 13.89 -8.72 -5.58
N LEU A 134 13.76 -7.40 -5.77
CA LEU A 134 14.85 -6.55 -6.29
C LEU A 134 15.73 -6.02 -5.16
N ALA A 135 15.10 -5.49 -4.10
CA ALA A 135 15.77 -4.93 -2.95
C ALA A 135 14.97 -5.20 -1.68
N TRP A 136 15.65 -5.22 -0.55
CA TRP A 136 15.03 -5.32 0.76
C TRP A 136 15.91 -4.67 1.84
N ASP A 137 15.27 -4.18 2.89
CA ASP A 137 15.91 -3.63 4.08
C ASP A 137 15.15 -4.12 5.32
N LYS A 138 15.79 -5.01 6.07
CA LYS A 138 15.24 -5.58 7.30
C LYS A 138 15.03 -4.53 8.39
N ASP A 139 15.91 -3.53 8.44
CA ASP A 139 15.87 -2.51 9.49
C ASP A 139 14.78 -1.48 9.24
N ARG A 140 14.56 -1.11 7.97
CA ARG A 140 13.42 -0.30 7.55
C ARG A 140 12.14 -1.10 7.44
N ASP A 141 12.23 -2.42 7.41
CA ASP A 141 11.10 -3.31 7.13
C ASP A 141 10.44 -2.97 5.79
N LEU A 142 11.25 -2.78 4.74
CA LEU A 142 10.80 -2.47 3.38
C LEU A 142 11.38 -3.47 2.38
N ALA A 143 10.63 -3.75 1.34
CA ALA A 143 11.06 -4.56 0.21
C ALA A 143 10.44 -4.06 -1.10
N LEU A 144 11.17 -4.23 -2.19
CA LEU A 144 10.76 -3.89 -3.53
C LEU A 144 10.74 -5.13 -4.42
N LEU A 145 9.59 -5.38 -5.01
CA LEU A 145 9.36 -6.49 -5.93
C LEU A 145 9.18 -5.97 -7.34
N ARG A 146 9.57 -6.78 -8.34
CA ARG A 146 9.25 -6.55 -9.75
C ARG A 146 8.38 -7.70 -10.24
N LEU A 147 7.25 -7.38 -10.84
CA LEU A 147 6.42 -8.36 -11.53
C LEU A 147 7.15 -8.86 -12.79
N ASP A 148 7.07 -10.16 -13.04
CA ASP A 148 7.66 -10.77 -14.26
C ASP A 148 6.78 -10.57 -15.52
N ASP A 149 5.78 -9.72 -15.45
CA ASP A 149 4.93 -9.35 -16.58
C ASP A 149 5.66 -8.33 -17.47
N LYS A 150 6.23 -8.81 -18.58
CA LYS A 150 7.12 -8.01 -19.43
C LYS A 150 6.38 -7.11 -20.43
N GLU A 151 5.09 -7.34 -20.64
CA GLU A 151 4.37 -6.76 -21.76
C GLU A 151 3.25 -5.79 -21.37
N ARG A 152 2.74 -5.87 -20.14
CA ARG A 152 1.56 -5.13 -19.73
C ARG A 152 1.86 -4.01 -18.73
N LYS A 153 1.73 -2.78 -19.20
CA LYS A 153 1.75 -1.60 -18.32
C LYS A 153 0.47 -1.52 -17.51
N ILE A 154 0.61 -1.38 -16.19
CA ILE A 154 -0.51 -1.17 -15.26
C ILE A 154 -0.81 0.32 -15.18
N LYS A 155 -2.08 0.68 -15.39
CA LYS A 155 -2.53 2.08 -15.44
C LYS A 155 -2.54 2.73 -14.07
N ASN A 156 -3.06 2.01 -13.06
CA ASN A 156 -3.27 2.56 -11.73
C ASN A 156 -2.04 2.30 -10.86
N VAL A 157 -1.28 3.35 -10.61
CA VAL A 157 -0.02 3.35 -9.88
C VAL A 157 -0.09 4.37 -8.77
N ALA A 158 0.28 3.98 -7.57
CA ALA A 158 0.34 4.84 -6.41
C ALA A 158 1.28 6.03 -6.63
N LYS A 159 0.84 7.23 -6.27
CA LYS A 159 1.69 8.40 -6.25
C LYS A 159 2.27 8.58 -4.86
N LEU A 160 3.57 8.67 -4.79
CA LEU A 160 4.28 8.89 -3.53
C LEU A 160 4.20 10.39 -3.15
N TRP A 161 4.02 10.66 -1.86
CA TRP A 161 4.01 12.04 -1.35
C TRP A 161 5.35 12.71 -1.65
N PRO A 162 5.37 13.85 -2.31
CA PRO A 162 6.60 14.47 -2.79
C PRO A 162 7.32 15.28 -1.70
N GLU A 163 8.58 15.60 -1.97
CA GLU A 163 9.41 16.38 -1.05
C GLU A 163 9.07 17.88 -1.05
N ASP A 164 8.66 18.41 -2.20
CA ASP A 164 8.45 19.84 -2.44
C ASP A 164 7.20 20.46 -1.79
N VAL A 165 6.37 19.65 -1.14
CA VAL A 165 5.13 20.12 -0.48
C VAL A 165 5.20 20.07 1.05
N GLY A 166 6.37 19.79 1.60
CA GLY A 166 6.52 19.51 3.03
C GLY A 166 5.99 18.12 3.42
N GLY A 167 6.16 17.75 4.68
CA GLY A 167 5.67 16.48 5.20
C GLY A 167 4.15 16.50 5.46
N PRO A 168 3.53 15.32 5.62
CA PRO A 168 2.20 15.23 6.19
C PRO A 168 2.21 15.73 7.63
N TYR A 169 1.06 16.16 8.14
CA TYR A 169 0.92 16.84 9.44
C TYR A 169 -0.10 16.16 10.34
N LEU A 170 -0.03 16.41 11.65
CA LEU A 170 -1.00 15.89 12.61
C LEU A 170 -2.42 16.33 12.29
N PHE A 171 -3.40 15.51 12.65
CA PHE A 171 -4.83 15.68 12.35
C PHE A 171 -5.19 15.57 10.86
N GLN A 172 -4.22 15.36 9.96
CA GLN A 172 -4.54 15.08 8.57
C GLN A 172 -5.29 13.75 8.46
N THR A 173 -6.41 13.75 7.74
CA THR A 173 -7.15 12.51 7.45
C THR A 173 -6.25 11.54 6.70
N THR A 174 -6.19 10.31 7.19
CA THR A 174 -5.43 9.22 6.58
C THR A 174 -6.33 8.05 6.21
N TRP A 175 -5.87 7.28 5.23
CA TRP A 175 -6.51 6.06 4.76
C TRP A 175 -5.46 4.96 4.72
N ALA A 176 -5.71 3.85 5.41
CA ALA A 176 -4.89 2.65 5.24
C ALA A 176 -5.60 1.71 4.27
N VAL A 177 -4.88 1.22 3.26
CA VAL A 177 -5.42 0.29 2.25
C VAL A 177 -4.54 -0.93 2.16
N GLY A 178 -5.16 -2.11 2.27
CA GLY A 178 -4.44 -3.38 2.21
C GLY A 178 -5.37 -4.58 2.38
N SER A 179 -4.80 -5.76 2.28
CA SER A 179 -5.49 -7.06 2.27
C SER A 179 -5.53 -7.68 3.68
N GLY A 180 -6.13 -6.98 4.65
CA GLY A 180 -6.25 -7.47 6.00
C GLY A 180 -6.89 -8.86 6.06
N MET A 181 -6.27 -9.80 6.78
CA MET A 181 -6.70 -11.21 6.90
C MET A 181 -6.82 -11.94 5.54
N GLY A 182 -6.06 -11.49 4.52
CA GLY A 182 -6.12 -12.07 3.17
C GLY A 182 -7.36 -11.70 2.36
N ASN A 183 -8.21 -10.81 2.85
CA ASN A 183 -9.37 -10.30 2.11
C ASN A 183 -8.95 -9.47 0.89
N PRO A 184 -9.87 -9.19 -0.06
CA PRO A 184 -9.66 -8.14 -1.04
C PRO A 184 -9.24 -6.85 -0.35
N PRO A 185 -8.36 -6.03 -0.96
CA PRO A 185 -7.94 -4.76 -0.38
C PRO A 185 -9.15 -3.90 -0.02
N TYR A 186 -9.14 -3.35 1.18
CA TYR A 186 -10.18 -2.46 1.68
C TYR A 186 -9.59 -1.25 2.39
N PRO A 187 -10.24 -0.08 2.31
CA PRO A 187 -9.79 1.12 2.99
C PRO A 187 -10.30 1.19 4.43
N THR A 188 -9.48 1.72 5.32
CA THR A 188 -9.88 2.17 6.66
C THR A 188 -9.48 3.62 6.83
N GLN A 189 -10.29 4.41 7.54
CA GLN A 189 -10.07 5.84 7.72
C GLN A 189 -9.68 6.17 9.16
N GLY A 190 -8.79 7.15 9.30
CA GLY A 190 -8.39 7.70 10.59
C GLY A 190 -7.66 9.03 10.44
N LEU A 191 -6.80 9.34 11.39
CA LEU A 191 -5.99 10.55 11.42
C LEU A 191 -4.51 10.19 11.54
N LEU A 192 -3.65 11.04 11.02
CA LEU A 192 -2.23 11.03 11.36
C LEU A 192 -2.09 11.56 12.79
N SER A 193 -1.73 10.67 13.71
CA SER A 193 -1.71 10.92 15.15
C SER A 193 -0.30 11.13 15.71
N GLY A 194 0.75 10.77 14.95
CA GLY A 194 2.14 10.95 15.32
C GLY A 194 3.07 10.92 14.10
N ILE A 195 4.04 11.85 14.06
CA ILE A 195 5.01 11.97 12.95
C ILE A 195 6.47 11.87 13.41
N SER A 196 6.71 11.85 14.71
CA SER A 196 8.07 11.82 15.31
C SER A 196 8.37 10.53 16.04
N GLY A 197 7.53 9.50 15.87
CA GLY A 197 7.77 8.20 16.46
C GLY A 197 9.05 7.56 15.92
N LYS A 198 9.67 6.71 16.74
CA LYS A 198 10.84 5.91 16.36
C LYS A 198 10.68 4.48 16.82
N ASP A 199 11.17 3.54 16.04
CA ASP A 199 11.27 2.15 16.46
C ASP A 199 12.49 1.94 17.40
N ARG A 200 12.67 0.69 17.85
CA ARG A 200 13.79 0.31 18.74
C ARG A 200 15.18 0.55 18.13
N LYS A 201 15.28 0.71 16.81
CA LYS A 201 16.53 1.01 16.08
C LYS A 201 16.67 2.51 15.77
N GLY A 202 15.76 3.36 16.27
CA GLY A 202 15.76 4.81 16.06
C GLY A 202 15.23 5.25 14.69
N ARG A 203 14.65 4.34 13.89
CA ARG A 203 14.08 4.66 12.58
C ARG A 203 12.71 5.29 12.72
N ALA A 204 12.42 6.23 11.83
CA ALA A 204 11.18 6.99 11.87
C ALA A 204 9.93 6.11 11.69
N LEU A 205 8.88 6.50 12.41
CA LEU A 205 7.55 5.89 12.35
C LEU A 205 6.48 6.97 12.36
N TYR A 206 5.44 6.77 11.55
CA TYR A 206 4.18 7.47 11.69
C TYR A 206 3.21 6.64 12.52
N LEU A 207 2.46 7.29 13.39
CA LEU A 207 1.31 6.72 14.08
C LEU A 207 0.04 7.20 13.39
N SER A 208 -0.82 6.28 13.01
CA SER A 208 -2.14 6.58 12.46
C SER A 208 -3.22 5.88 13.27
N SER A 209 -4.39 6.51 13.37
CA SER A 209 -5.60 5.88 13.92
C SER A 209 -6.43 5.15 12.85
N SER A 210 -6.01 5.14 11.58
CA SER A 210 -6.61 4.30 10.55
C SER A 210 -6.43 2.83 10.93
N PRO A 211 -7.51 2.08 11.20
CA PRO A 211 -7.38 0.71 11.70
C PRO A 211 -6.63 -0.21 10.73
N ILE A 212 -5.69 -0.98 11.25
CA ILE A 212 -5.01 -2.07 10.52
C ILE A 212 -5.05 -3.35 11.33
N ILE A 213 -4.88 -4.49 10.64
CA ILE A 213 -4.80 -5.82 11.23
C ILE A 213 -3.75 -6.63 10.48
N PHE A 214 -3.48 -7.86 10.92
CA PHE A 214 -2.62 -8.81 10.21
C PHE A 214 -3.03 -8.94 8.74
N GLY A 215 -2.06 -8.89 7.83
CA GLY A 215 -2.28 -8.85 6.38
C GLY A 215 -2.27 -7.44 5.78
N ASN A 216 -2.48 -6.37 6.56
CA ASN A 216 -2.30 -4.99 6.07
C ASN A 216 -0.83 -4.59 5.92
N SER A 217 0.10 -5.33 6.54
CA SER A 217 1.55 -5.13 6.39
C SER A 217 1.96 -5.08 4.92
N GLY A 218 2.73 -4.08 4.53
CA GLY A 218 3.17 -3.85 3.15
C GLY A 218 2.16 -3.14 2.26
N GLY A 219 0.94 -2.88 2.74
CA GLY A 219 -0.04 -2.03 2.09
C GLY A 219 0.36 -0.55 2.11
N SER A 220 -0.60 0.33 2.10
CA SER A 220 -0.34 1.76 1.94
C SER A 220 -1.11 2.62 2.94
N LEU A 221 -0.46 3.67 3.43
CA LEU A 221 -1.07 4.76 4.18
C LEU A 221 -1.10 6.00 3.28
N TRP A 222 -2.28 6.62 3.16
CA TRP A 222 -2.54 7.71 2.24
C TRP A 222 -3.00 8.97 2.95
N ALA A 223 -2.69 10.11 2.33
CA ALA A 223 -3.27 11.40 2.68
C ALA A 223 -3.60 12.19 1.43
N PHE A 224 -4.57 13.11 1.55
CA PHE A 224 -4.96 13.96 0.44
C PHE A 224 -4.03 15.17 0.32
N SER A 225 -3.42 15.33 -0.83
CA SER A 225 -2.60 16.50 -1.18
C SER A 225 -3.48 17.58 -1.80
N LYS A 226 -3.80 18.63 -1.04
CA LYS A 226 -4.58 19.77 -1.54
C LYS A 226 -3.89 20.48 -2.71
N LYS A 227 -2.54 20.57 -2.68
CA LYS A 227 -1.76 21.23 -3.74
C LYS A 227 -1.88 20.52 -5.09
N ARG A 228 -2.04 19.19 -5.07
CA ARG A 228 -2.08 18.37 -6.28
C ARG A 228 -3.44 17.77 -6.57
N ASP A 229 -4.41 18.05 -5.71
CA ASP A 229 -5.78 17.55 -5.81
C ASP A 229 -5.84 16.04 -6.03
N ARG A 230 -5.08 15.26 -5.22
CA ARG A 230 -5.06 13.79 -5.29
C ARG A 230 -4.63 13.15 -3.97
N TYR A 231 -4.90 11.85 -3.84
CA TYR A 231 -4.36 11.04 -2.76
C TYR A 231 -2.93 10.61 -3.07
N GLU A 232 -2.05 10.77 -2.10
CA GLU A 232 -0.64 10.39 -2.21
C GLU A 232 -0.25 9.51 -1.04
N MET A 233 0.57 8.50 -1.32
CA MET A 233 1.04 7.54 -0.34
C MET A 233 2.08 8.19 0.59
N ILE A 234 1.81 8.20 1.89
CA ILE A 234 2.66 8.80 2.92
C ILE A 234 3.42 7.77 3.75
N GLY A 235 3.10 6.48 3.62
CA GLY A 235 3.78 5.43 4.38
C GLY A 235 3.33 4.03 4.03
N VAL A 236 4.02 3.05 4.62
CA VAL A 236 3.74 1.61 4.54
C VAL A 236 3.39 1.10 5.94
N PRO A 237 2.16 0.62 6.20
CA PRO A 237 1.80 -0.06 7.44
C PRO A 237 2.74 -1.24 7.72
N SER A 238 3.34 -1.27 8.91
CA SER A 238 4.31 -2.30 9.32
C SER A 238 3.96 -2.98 10.63
N MET A 239 3.37 -2.26 11.56
CA MET A 239 3.10 -2.77 12.90
C MET A 239 1.77 -2.28 13.41
N VAL A 240 1.11 -3.11 14.21
CA VAL A 240 -0.13 -2.77 14.92
C VAL A 240 0.13 -2.84 16.43
N GLY A 241 -0.49 -1.94 17.18
CA GLY A 241 -0.44 -1.96 18.64
C GLY A 241 -1.03 -3.27 19.19
N ALA A 242 -0.42 -3.80 20.23
CA ALA A 242 -0.94 -4.95 20.95
C ALA A 242 -0.91 -4.69 22.46
N TYR A 243 -1.89 -5.21 23.17
CA TYR A 243 -2.03 -5.11 24.61
C TYR A 243 -2.06 -6.51 25.25
N GLY A 244 -1.43 -6.66 26.40
CA GLY A 244 -1.41 -7.91 27.15
C GLY A 244 -0.86 -9.09 26.33
N TRP A 245 -1.57 -10.20 26.31
CA TRP A 245 -1.17 -11.46 25.64
C TRP A 245 -1.42 -11.45 24.12
N GLY A 246 -1.31 -10.30 23.46
CA GLY A 246 -1.40 -10.21 22.00
C GLY A 246 -2.75 -9.72 21.48
N THR A 247 -3.59 -9.13 22.33
CA THR A 247 -4.82 -8.45 21.88
C THR A 247 -4.45 -7.28 20.99
N VAL A 248 -4.82 -7.35 19.73
CA VAL A 248 -4.53 -6.31 18.73
C VAL A 248 -5.38 -5.07 18.99
N VAL A 249 -4.74 -3.90 18.89
CA VAL A 249 -5.38 -2.58 18.98
C VAL A 249 -5.30 -1.92 17.60
N PRO A 250 -6.28 -2.16 16.72
CA PRO A 250 -6.17 -1.84 15.29
C PRO A 250 -5.92 -0.36 14.98
N HIS A 251 -6.41 0.55 15.80
CA HIS A 251 -6.27 2.01 15.64
C HIS A 251 -4.97 2.58 16.25
N ILE A 252 -4.04 1.72 16.70
CA ILE A 252 -2.65 2.07 16.97
C ILE A 252 -1.81 1.47 15.86
N ALA A 253 -1.82 2.13 14.72
CA ALA A 253 -1.21 1.67 13.48
C ALA A 253 0.12 2.40 13.22
N TRP A 254 1.22 1.65 13.22
CA TRP A 254 2.54 2.19 12.92
C TRP A 254 2.91 1.92 11.46
N SER A 255 3.39 2.96 10.77
CA SER A 255 3.79 2.89 9.36
C SER A 255 5.20 3.41 9.15
N ARG A 256 5.94 2.81 8.21
CA ARG A 256 7.18 3.40 7.69
C ARG A 256 6.84 4.65 6.90
N PRO A 257 7.39 5.81 7.27
CA PRO A 257 7.05 7.08 6.62
C PRO A 257 7.66 7.19 5.22
N ILE A 258 7.12 8.11 4.45
CA ILE A 258 7.60 8.40 3.09
C ILE A 258 9.08 8.76 3.02
N SER A 259 9.66 9.36 4.07
CA SER A 259 11.09 9.65 4.14
C SER A 259 11.93 8.37 4.10
N GLU A 260 11.55 7.34 4.85
CA GLU A 260 12.23 6.03 4.84
C GLU A 260 12.05 5.31 3.50
N ILE A 261 10.87 5.44 2.88
CA ILE A 261 10.61 4.89 1.54
C ILE A 261 11.54 5.53 0.50
N ARG A 262 11.66 6.86 0.51
CA ARG A 262 12.54 7.59 -0.42
C ARG A 262 14.00 7.20 -0.25
N SER A 263 14.50 7.18 0.99
CA SER A 263 15.87 6.74 1.28
C SER A 263 16.11 5.33 0.78
N PHE A 264 15.19 4.40 1.07
CA PHE A 264 15.27 3.02 0.58
C PHE A 264 15.34 2.92 -0.95
N LEU A 265 14.47 3.67 -1.65
CA LEU A 265 14.46 3.66 -3.12
C LEU A 265 15.76 4.24 -3.70
N ARG A 266 16.27 5.36 -3.18
CA ARG A 266 17.52 5.99 -3.65
C ARG A 266 18.75 5.14 -3.38
N GLU A 267 18.87 4.58 -2.18
CA GLU A 267 19.99 3.74 -1.79
C GLU A 267 20.09 2.44 -2.62
N ASN A 268 18.98 2.00 -3.21
CA ASN A 268 18.89 0.81 -4.04
C ASN A 268 18.75 1.10 -5.55
N ASP A 269 19.04 2.33 -6.01
CA ASP A 269 19.01 2.75 -7.41
C ASP A 269 17.62 2.82 -8.06
N PHE A 270 16.58 2.98 -7.24
CA PHE A 270 15.20 3.16 -7.69
C PHE A 270 14.71 4.60 -7.55
N GLY A 271 15.62 5.59 -7.47
CA GLY A 271 15.27 7.01 -7.36
C GLY A 271 14.39 7.53 -8.51
N PHE A 272 14.47 6.92 -9.69
CA PHE A 272 13.60 7.25 -10.82
C PHE A 272 12.10 7.12 -10.51
N VAL A 273 11.70 6.27 -9.56
CA VAL A 273 10.31 6.17 -9.08
C VAL A 273 9.84 7.47 -8.45
N LEU A 274 10.77 8.24 -7.89
CA LEU A 274 10.54 9.54 -7.26
C LEU A 274 10.59 10.69 -8.27
N GLY A 275 10.97 10.41 -9.52
CA GLY A 275 11.26 11.41 -10.55
C GLY A 275 12.69 11.93 -10.51
N ASP A 276 13.57 11.30 -9.74
CA ASP A 276 15.00 11.61 -9.78
C ASP A 276 15.56 11.24 -11.17
N VAL A 277 16.51 12.03 -11.66
CA VAL A 277 17.21 11.70 -12.91
C VAL A 277 18.05 10.45 -12.66
N ASP A 278 17.92 9.44 -13.53
CA ASP A 278 18.80 8.29 -13.50
C ASP A 278 20.24 8.73 -13.72
N VAL A 279 21.04 8.72 -12.68
CA VAL A 279 22.50 8.79 -12.80
C VAL A 279 22.96 7.35 -13.06
N PRO A 280 23.49 7.02 -14.26
CA PRO A 280 24.02 5.70 -14.51
C PRO A 280 25.17 5.44 -13.53
N LYS A 281 24.98 4.51 -12.60
CA LYS A 281 26.15 3.99 -11.86
C LYS A 281 27.05 3.25 -12.85
N LYS A 282 28.39 3.44 -12.69
CA LYS A 282 29.37 2.57 -13.33
C LYS A 282 29.01 1.12 -13.03
N ASP A 283 28.96 0.31 -14.07
CA ASP A 283 28.78 -1.13 -13.92
C ASP A 283 29.89 -1.64 -13.00
N PRO A 284 29.59 -2.33 -11.88
CA PRO A 284 30.62 -2.90 -11.02
C PRO A 284 31.49 -3.93 -11.73
N ASP A 285 31.07 -4.42 -12.91
CA ASP A 285 31.84 -5.33 -13.78
C ASP A 285 32.63 -4.60 -14.89
N GLU A 286 32.53 -3.27 -15.01
CA GLU A 286 33.40 -2.49 -15.89
C GLU A 286 34.80 -2.43 -15.25
N LYS A 287 35.60 -3.44 -15.52
CA LYS A 287 37.03 -3.43 -15.22
C LYS A 287 37.62 -2.17 -15.86
N GLU A 288 38.29 -1.36 -15.03
CA GLU A 288 39.18 -0.31 -15.50
C GLU A 288 40.10 -0.91 -16.56
N GLY A 289 39.89 -0.53 -17.82
CA GLY A 289 40.83 -0.84 -18.87
C GLY A 289 42.14 -0.20 -18.47
N GLU A 290 43.13 -1.04 -18.15
CA GLU A 290 44.52 -0.59 -18.04
C GLU A 290 44.91 0.08 -19.33
N ASP A 291 44.94 1.41 -19.31
CA ASP A 291 45.69 2.18 -20.32
C ASP A 291 47.19 1.85 -20.12
N LYS A 292 47.62 0.79 -20.81
CA LYS A 292 49.00 0.62 -21.15
C LYS A 292 49.27 1.54 -22.34
N GLU A 293 49.62 2.76 -22.10
CA GLU A 293 50.38 3.55 -23.05
C GLU A 293 51.90 3.45 -22.75
N LYS A 294 52.56 3.16 -23.84
CA LYS A 294 54.02 3.00 -24.02
C LYS A 294 54.82 4.27 -23.77
#